data_1289fde2af59ce8da8a7d497e643a333
#
_entry.id   1289fde2af59ce8da8a7d497e643a333
#
_cell.length_a   1.000
_cell.length_b   1.000
_cell.length_c   1.000
_cell.angle_alpha   90.00
_cell.angle_beta   90.00
_cell.angle_gamma   90.00
#
_symmetry.space_group_name_H-M   'P 1'
#
loop_
_entity.id
_entity.type
_entity.pdbx_description
1 polymer ?
#
loop_
_entity_poly.entity_id
_entity_poly.type
_entity_poly.pdbx_seq_one_letter_code
_entity_poly.pdbx_strand_id
1 'polypeptide(L)'
;GVGKYSPDSKVNEAIAKGFKVYVPEKNQNAFSDFSISGNIESALDESDLVIDASPGGQGFKNKKLFYESRDILSIYQGGEAIDGENAVSNLLFNSKVNYNDAIGKKHVMQGSCNVTGMGRILEPLRKNFENSIKRFDVTLVRRWADIEQTGETIPDTIELTQNPHHGEDVKSYFGKNTPLFVRAIKVPTRQMHLHIMDVRFNGNAPSVDDIHDIFKNEYGIATLWSVKGTKDIRDFAEKLNFSFKDTNMIHIHANMTQKIDDTIQIMYSDDQTGIVIPENHMLLQAMLFEKSYEGAAKHTEKLFNMSEKKRLLESNFAKK
;
A
#
# COMPACT_ATOMS: atom_id res chain seq x y z
N GLY A 1 -3.46 19.46 8.53
CA GLY A 1 -2.37 20.23 7.93
C GLY A 1 -1.34 19.33 7.26
N VAL A 2 -0.43 19.92 6.51
CA VAL A 2 0.65 19.24 5.80
C VAL A 2 1.99 19.79 6.26
N GLY A 3 2.86 18.91 6.79
CA GLY A 3 4.24 19.26 7.14
C GLY A 3 5.17 19.13 5.93
N LYS A 4 6.05 20.12 5.70
CA LYS A 4 7.04 20.11 4.62
C LYS A 4 8.43 20.47 5.15
N TYR A 5 9.44 19.71 4.73
CA TYR A 5 10.84 19.92 5.14
C TYR A 5 11.68 20.67 4.08
N SER A 6 11.24 20.61 2.84
CA SER A 6 11.87 21.33 1.72
C SER A 6 10.81 21.88 0.79
N PRO A 7 11.07 23.05 0.15
CA PRO A 7 10.18 23.61 -0.86
C PRO A 7 10.19 22.75 -2.13
N ASP A 8 9.02 22.43 -2.61
CA ASP A 8 8.79 21.69 -3.87
C ASP A 8 7.46 22.14 -4.51
N SER A 9 7.17 21.66 -5.71
CA SER A 9 5.92 21.99 -6.42
C SER A 9 4.65 21.59 -5.65
N LYS A 10 4.74 20.65 -4.72
CA LYS A 10 3.61 20.19 -3.91
C LYS A 10 3.18 21.17 -2.83
N VAL A 11 4.05 22.10 -2.47
CA VAL A 11 3.71 23.16 -1.50
C VAL A 11 2.57 24.01 -2.06
N ASN A 12 2.72 24.51 -3.28
CA ASN A 12 1.68 25.32 -3.94
C ASN A 12 0.42 24.51 -4.22
N GLU A 13 0.55 23.23 -4.57
CA GLU A 13 -0.59 22.34 -4.76
C GLU A 13 -1.38 22.16 -3.46
N ALA A 14 -0.71 21.94 -2.33
CA ALA A 14 -1.35 21.82 -1.03
C ALA A 14 -2.08 23.11 -0.64
N ILE A 15 -1.45 24.27 -0.80
CA ILE A 15 -2.04 25.58 -0.53
C ILE A 15 -3.27 25.80 -1.42
N ALA A 16 -3.16 25.52 -2.72
CA ALA A 16 -4.27 25.68 -3.67
C ALA A 16 -5.48 24.78 -3.35
N LYS A 17 -5.23 23.62 -2.73
CA LYS A 17 -6.27 22.71 -2.23
C LYS A 17 -6.83 23.11 -0.84
N GLY A 18 -6.38 24.22 -0.28
CA GLY A 18 -6.84 24.73 1.02
C GLY A 18 -6.19 24.08 2.24
N PHE A 19 -5.13 23.31 2.07
CA PHE A 19 -4.40 22.76 3.20
C PHE A 19 -3.50 23.81 3.86
N LYS A 20 -3.49 23.84 5.18
CA LYS A 20 -2.50 24.58 5.96
C LYS A 20 -1.15 23.88 5.80
N VAL A 21 -0.12 24.63 5.41
CA VAL A 21 1.25 24.12 5.24
C VAL A 21 2.12 24.60 6.40
N TYR A 22 2.80 23.67 7.06
CA TYR A 22 3.67 23.91 8.19
C TYR A 22 5.09 23.45 7.85
N VAL A 23 6.09 24.17 8.34
CA VAL A 23 7.50 23.88 8.09
C VAL A 23 8.28 23.89 9.41
N PRO A 24 9.39 23.11 9.55
CA PRO A 24 10.24 23.23 10.74
C PRO A 24 10.76 24.65 10.88
N GLU A 25 10.84 25.17 12.09
CA GLU A 25 11.30 26.54 12.36
C GLU A 25 12.62 26.85 11.68
N LYS A 26 13.56 25.92 11.75
CA LYS A 26 14.89 26.05 11.11
C LYS A 26 14.87 26.14 9.57
N ASN A 27 13.75 25.74 8.94
CA ASN A 27 13.63 25.70 7.48
C ASN A 27 12.79 26.88 6.93
N GLN A 28 12.22 27.73 7.75
CA GLN A 28 11.28 28.79 7.33
C GLN A 28 11.86 29.70 6.23
N ASN A 29 13.16 30.04 6.33
CA ASN A 29 13.81 30.89 5.32
C ASN A 29 13.79 30.30 3.92
N ALA A 30 13.84 28.98 3.78
CA ALA A 30 13.77 28.31 2.50
C ALA A 30 12.35 28.37 1.86
N PHE A 31 11.35 28.72 2.65
CA PHE A 31 9.95 28.85 2.23
C PHE A 31 9.47 30.30 2.11
N SER A 32 10.38 31.28 2.02
CA SER A 32 10.05 32.71 1.94
C SER A 32 9.06 33.06 0.84
N ASP A 33 9.08 32.31 -0.27
CA ASP A 33 8.22 32.53 -1.42
C ASP A 33 6.85 31.81 -1.32
N PHE A 34 6.58 31.13 -0.21
CA PHE A 34 5.37 30.35 0.00
C PHE A 34 4.54 30.88 1.17
N SER A 35 3.22 30.82 1.03
CA SER A 35 2.29 31.14 2.12
C SER A 35 2.22 29.98 3.11
N ILE A 36 3.12 29.94 4.08
CA ILE A 36 3.12 28.94 5.16
C ILE A 36 2.18 29.37 6.31
N SER A 37 1.62 28.38 6.98
CA SER A 37 0.64 28.61 8.10
C SER A 37 1.30 28.63 9.48
N GLY A 38 2.54 28.20 9.59
CA GLY A 38 3.28 28.17 10.86
C GLY A 38 4.38 27.12 10.89
N ASN A 39 4.88 26.83 12.08
CA ASN A 39 5.88 25.78 12.28
C ASN A 39 5.22 24.41 12.53
N ILE A 40 5.97 23.33 12.23
CA ILE A 40 5.49 21.95 12.42
C ILE A 40 5.20 21.67 13.90
N GLU A 41 6.00 22.20 14.79
CA GLU A 41 5.90 21.98 16.22
C GLU A 41 4.52 22.43 16.74
N SER A 42 4.08 23.64 16.37
CA SER A 42 2.75 24.13 16.77
C SER A 42 1.61 23.34 16.11
N ALA A 43 1.79 22.86 14.88
CA ALA A 43 0.79 21.99 14.24
C ALA A 43 0.65 20.66 14.97
N LEU A 44 1.76 20.10 15.44
CA LEU A 44 1.76 18.85 16.21
C LEU A 44 1.11 19.00 17.58
N ASP A 45 1.27 20.16 18.24
CA ASP A 45 0.63 20.46 19.53
C ASP A 45 -0.91 20.46 19.45
N GLU A 46 -1.46 20.65 18.24
CA GLU A 46 -2.91 20.64 17.95
C GLU A 46 -3.37 19.35 17.24
N SER A 47 -2.52 18.33 17.14
CA SER A 47 -2.81 17.14 16.36
C SER A 47 -3.02 15.91 17.23
N ASP A 48 -4.06 15.13 16.96
CA ASP A 48 -4.31 13.83 17.60
C ASP A 48 -3.50 12.70 16.96
N LEU A 49 -3.21 12.81 15.66
CA LEU A 49 -2.51 11.80 14.90
C LEU A 49 -1.68 12.43 13.78
N VAL A 50 -0.51 11.85 13.52
CA VAL A 50 0.35 12.20 12.39
C VAL A 50 0.57 11.02 11.48
N ILE A 51 0.55 11.25 10.16
CA ILE A 51 1.03 10.30 9.15
C ILE A 51 2.38 10.80 8.68
N ASP A 52 3.44 10.10 9.06
CA ASP A 52 4.81 10.43 8.70
C ASP A 52 5.21 9.71 7.40
N ALA A 53 5.27 10.45 6.31
CA ALA A 53 5.71 10.01 5.00
C ALA A 53 7.11 10.55 4.65
N SER A 54 7.93 10.83 5.64
CA SER A 54 9.31 11.26 5.46
C SER A 54 10.17 10.16 4.82
N PRO A 55 11.31 10.52 4.19
CA PRO A 55 12.26 9.52 3.72
C PRO A 55 12.72 8.57 4.83
N GLY A 56 13.06 7.32 4.46
CA GLY A 56 13.46 6.28 5.40
C GLY A 56 14.53 6.71 6.41
N GLY A 57 14.34 6.35 7.67
CA GLY A 57 15.16 6.75 8.82
C GLY A 57 14.86 8.15 9.38
N GLN A 58 14.08 8.98 8.69
CA GLN A 58 13.65 10.27 9.21
C GLN A 58 12.46 10.14 10.17
N GLY A 59 11.57 9.20 9.91
CA GLY A 59 10.41 8.91 10.77
C GLY A 59 10.84 8.52 12.19
N PHE A 60 11.90 7.71 12.33
CA PHE A 60 12.49 7.41 13.65
C PHE A 60 12.98 8.66 14.38
N LYS A 61 13.67 9.57 13.67
CA LYS A 61 14.13 10.84 14.26
C LYS A 61 12.95 11.73 14.67
N ASN A 62 11.92 11.81 13.82
CA ASN A 62 10.71 12.58 14.11
C ASN A 62 9.97 12.00 15.32
N LYS A 63 9.88 10.66 15.43
CA LYS A 63 9.33 9.98 16.59
C LYS A 63 9.98 10.46 17.88
N LYS A 64 11.31 10.42 17.93
CA LYS A 64 12.10 10.81 19.12
C LYS A 64 12.02 12.30 19.44
N LEU A 65 12.06 13.15 18.41
CA LEU A 65 12.09 14.60 18.59
C LEU A 65 10.73 15.20 18.88
N PHE A 66 9.66 14.65 18.30
CA PHE A 66 8.37 15.32 18.26
C PHE A 66 7.21 14.51 18.82
N TYR A 67 7.12 13.19 18.49
CA TYR A 67 5.87 12.47 18.74
C TYR A 67 5.79 11.86 20.13
N GLU A 68 6.88 11.25 20.60
CA GLU A 68 6.89 10.62 21.95
C GLU A 68 6.65 11.63 23.07
N SER A 69 7.27 12.82 22.98
CA SER A 69 7.11 13.86 24.01
C SER A 69 5.72 14.49 24.07
N ARG A 70 4.98 14.42 22.95
CA ARG A 70 3.62 14.95 22.80
C ARG A 70 2.53 13.91 22.97
N ASP A 71 2.91 12.65 23.12
CA ASP A 71 1.98 11.51 23.16
C ASP A 71 1.06 11.39 21.94
N ILE A 72 1.53 11.84 20.75
CA ILE A 72 0.76 11.84 19.50
C ILE A 72 0.77 10.45 18.87
N LEU A 73 -0.40 9.99 18.41
CA LEU A 73 -0.49 8.79 17.58
C LEU A 73 0.25 9.00 16.26
N SER A 74 1.02 8.01 15.81
CA SER A 74 1.76 8.15 14.56
C SER A 74 1.73 6.90 13.69
N ILE A 75 1.46 7.14 12.40
CA ILE A 75 1.50 6.16 11.32
C ILE A 75 2.73 6.46 10.48
N TYR A 76 3.60 5.47 10.29
CA TYR A 76 4.79 5.62 9.46
C TYR A 76 4.58 4.93 8.11
N GLN A 77 4.96 5.61 7.03
CA GLN A 77 4.96 5.03 5.70
C GLN A 77 6.24 4.21 5.46
N GLY A 78 6.19 3.29 4.52
CA GLY A 78 7.26 2.32 4.28
C GLY A 78 8.66 2.92 4.17
N GLY A 79 9.67 2.12 4.55
CA GLY A 79 11.08 2.50 4.57
C GLY A 79 11.66 2.72 5.96
N GLU A 80 10.85 2.62 7.01
CA GLU A 80 11.28 2.62 8.40
C GLU A 80 11.49 1.18 8.93
N ALA A 81 12.22 1.04 10.05
CA ALA A 81 12.44 -0.24 10.70
C ALA A 81 11.30 -0.59 11.66
N ILE A 82 10.97 -1.89 11.75
CA ILE A 82 10.00 -2.45 12.70
C ILE A 82 10.66 -3.29 13.80
N ASP A 83 11.98 -3.43 13.75
CA ASP A 83 12.78 -4.15 14.74
C ASP A 83 14.10 -3.42 14.98
N GLY A 84 14.78 -3.80 16.06
CA GLY A 84 16.05 -3.20 16.46
C GLY A 84 15.92 -1.82 17.11
N GLU A 85 17.06 -1.17 17.34
CA GLU A 85 17.16 0.08 18.09
C GLU A 85 16.50 1.28 17.42
N ASN A 86 16.41 1.26 16.09
CA ASN A 86 15.83 2.33 15.28
C ASN A 86 14.38 2.04 14.84
N ALA A 87 13.71 1.11 15.49
CA ALA A 87 12.35 0.75 15.15
C ALA A 87 11.37 1.89 15.46
N VAL A 88 10.57 2.25 14.49
CA VAL A 88 9.46 3.20 14.67
C VAL A 88 8.28 2.54 15.36
N SER A 89 8.09 1.24 15.15
CA SER A 89 7.00 0.43 15.67
C SER A 89 7.44 -1.03 15.75
N ASN A 90 6.75 -1.82 16.55
CA ASN A 90 6.85 -3.29 16.53
C ASN A 90 5.72 -3.96 15.74
N LEU A 91 4.91 -3.17 15.06
CA LEU A 91 3.79 -3.64 14.24
C LEU A 91 3.92 -3.08 12.83
N LEU A 92 4.02 -3.98 11.85
CA LEU A 92 3.78 -3.70 10.45
C LEU A 92 2.31 -4.00 10.16
N PHE A 93 1.58 -3.00 9.71
CA PHE A 93 0.12 -3.08 9.54
C PHE A 93 -0.29 -3.49 8.14
N ASN A 94 -1.27 -4.37 8.08
CA ASN A 94 -2.09 -4.65 6.91
C ASN A 94 -3.53 -4.87 7.37
N SER A 95 -4.47 -4.10 6.84
CA SER A 95 -5.86 -4.12 7.31
C SER A 95 -6.51 -5.50 7.21
N LYS A 96 -6.11 -6.31 6.22
CA LYS A 96 -6.68 -7.65 6.02
C LYS A 96 -6.12 -8.69 6.98
N VAL A 97 -4.88 -8.50 7.44
CA VAL A 97 -4.15 -9.52 8.20
C VAL A 97 -4.24 -9.30 9.71
N ASN A 98 -3.95 -8.08 10.16
CA ASN A 98 -3.72 -7.79 11.58
C ASN A 98 -4.38 -6.48 12.06
N TYR A 99 -5.55 -6.15 11.52
CA TYR A 99 -6.27 -4.93 11.83
C TYR A 99 -6.40 -4.67 13.33
N ASN A 100 -6.83 -5.69 14.09
CA ASN A 100 -7.11 -5.56 15.51
C ASN A 100 -5.84 -5.31 16.34
N ASP A 101 -4.66 -5.69 15.85
CA ASP A 101 -3.39 -5.48 16.55
C ASP A 101 -3.00 -3.99 16.60
N ALA A 102 -3.61 -3.16 15.77
CA ALA A 102 -3.37 -1.72 15.75
C ALA A 102 -4.20 -0.95 16.78
N ILE A 103 -5.29 -1.55 17.32
CA ILE A 103 -6.14 -0.90 18.31
C ILE A 103 -5.34 -0.68 19.59
N GLY A 104 -5.36 0.56 20.09
CA GLY A 104 -4.62 0.98 21.28
C GLY A 104 -3.10 1.14 21.08
N LYS A 105 -2.58 0.99 19.86
CA LYS A 105 -1.16 1.28 19.56
C LYS A 105 -0.94 2.78 19.35
N LYS A 106 0.19 3.28 19.83
CA LYS A 106 0.60 4.69 19.63
C LYS A 106 1.37 4.90 18.34
N HIS A 107 2.17 3.94 17.95
CA HIS A 107 3.08 4.00 16.80
C HIS A 107 2.92 2.76 15.96
N VAL A 108 2.54 2.89 14.70
CA VAL A 108 2.33 1.77 13.78
C VAL A 108 2.97 2.08 12.43
N MET A 109 3.68 1.11 11.87
CA MET A 109 4.19 1.20 10.51
C MET A 109 3.19 0.57 9.54
N GLN A 110 2.81 1.30 8.52
CA GLN A 110 1.99 0.79 7.43
C GLN A 110 2.88 0.11 6.39
N GLY A 111 2.48 -1.05 5.90
CA GLY A 111 3.23 -1.78 4.88
C GLY A 111 3.36 -1.01 3.57
N SER A 112 4.47 -1.22 2.86
CA SER A 112 4.65 -0.65 1.52
C SER A 112 3.61 -1.19 0.53
N CYS A 113 3.48 -0.55 -0.64
CA CYS A 113 2.52 -0.95 -1.67
C CYS A 113 2.61 -2.45 -2.01
N ASN A 114 3.82 -2.96 -2.31
CA ASN A 114 4.02 -4.37 -2.62
C ASN A 114 3.67 -5.29 -1.43
N VAL A 115 4.04 -4.90 -0.23
CA VAL A 115 3.77 -5.67 1.01
C VAL A 115 2.27 -5.68 1.31
N THR A 116 1.61 -4.54 1.14
CA THR A 116 0.15 -4.41 1.26
C THR A 116 -0.57 -5.30 0.25
N GLY A 117 -0.17 -5.25 -1.02
CA GLY A 117 -0.74 -6.07 -2.09
C GLY A 117 -0.59 -7.57 -1.79
N MET A 118 0.61 -8.01 -1.41
CA MET A 118 0.84 -9.41 -1.04
C MET A 118 -0.01 -9.84 0.16
N GLY A 119 -0.06 -9.05 1.23
CA GLY A 119 -0.85 -9.39 2.41
C GLY A 119 -2.33 -9.58 2.10
N ARG A 120 -2.90 -8.70 1.28
CA ARG A 120 -4.32 -8.76 0.87
C ARG A 120 -4.66 -9.96 0.00
N ILE A 121 -3.71 -10.47 -0.79
CA ILE A 121 -3.91 -11.68 -1.62
C ILE A 121 -3.62 -12.95 -0.82
N LEU A 122 -2.55 -12.97 -0.02
CA LEU A 122 -2.15 -14.15 0.73
C LEU A 122 -3.15 -14.53 1.83
N GLU A 123 -3.71 -13.54 2.54
CA GLU A 123 -4.57 -13.84 3.68
C GLU A 123 -5.87 -14.58 3.30
N PRO A 124 -6.64 -14.18 2.27
CA PRO A 124 -7.79 -14.96 1.82
C PRO A 124 -7.41 -16.37 1.37
N LEU A 125 -6.31 -16.53 0.66
CA LEU A 125 -5.83 -17.85 0.23
C LEU A 125 -5.44 -18.71 1.42
N ARG A 126 -4.70 -18.15 2.37
CA ARG A 126 -4.32 -18.84 3.60
C ARG A 126 -5.55 -19.29 4.40
N LYS A 127 -6.52 -18.41 4.61
CA LYS A 127 -7.75 -18.75 5.35
C LYS A 127 -8.55 -19.88 4.72
N ASN A 128 -8.57 -19.95 3.39
CA ASN A 128 -9.34 -20.98 2.69
C ASN A 128 -8.56 -22.29 2.51
N PHE A 129 -7.21 -22.25 2.47
CA PHE A 129 -6.38 -23.40 2.08
C PHE A 129 -5.18 -23.64 3.00
N GLU A 130 -5.14 -23.11 4.23
CA GLU A 130 -3.96 -23.08 5.11
C GLU A 130 -3.20 -24.42 5.16
N ASN A 131 -3.89 -25.53 5.36
CA ASN A 131 -3.29 -26.86 5.51
C ASN A 131 -2.88 -27.50 4.17
N SER A 132 -3.31 -26.92 3.07
CA SER A 132 -3.05 -27.45 1.72
C SER A 132 -1.95 -26.69 1.01
N ILE A 133 -1.62 -25.46 1.44
CA ILE A 133 -0.59 -24.65 0.79
C ILE A 133 0.78 -25.14 1.21
N LYS A 134 1.58 -25.50 0.21
CA LYS A 134 2.97 -25.91 0.38
C LYS A 134 3.92 -24.72 0.36
N ARG A 135 3.71 -23.75 -0.56
CA ARG A 135 4.58 -22.60 -0.73
C ARG A 135 3.95 -21.53 -1.62
N PHE A 136 4.32 -20.28 -1.35
CA PHE A 136 4.09 -19.14 -2.22
C PHE A 136 5.41 -18.69 -2.87
N ASP A 137 5.44 -18.58 -4.18
CA ASP A 137 6.53 -18.01 -4.95
C ASP A 137 6.03 -16.73 -5.62
N VAL A 138 6.59 -15.57 -5.28
CA VAL A 138 6.13 -14.28 -5.79
C VAL A 138 7.24 -13.58 -6.57
N THR A 139 6.92 -13.13 -7.77
CA THR A 139 7.78 -12.25 -8.56
C THR A 139 7.15 -10.86 -8.61
N LEU A 140 7.83 -9.87 -8.06
CA LEU A 140 7.43 -8.48 -8.11
C LEU A 140 8.04 -7.83 -9.35
N VAL A 141 7.19 -7.45 -10.31
CA VAL A 141 7.57 -6.61 -11.44
C VAL A 141 7.31 -5.17 -11.01
N ARG A 142 8.37 -4.50 -10.54
CA ARG A 142 8.28 -3.19 -9.94
C ARG A 142 8.52 -2.09 -10.96
N ARG A 143 7.81 -0.98 -10.78
CA ARG A 143 8.18 0.26 -11.45
C ARG A 143 9.61 0.69 -11.11
N TRP A 144 10.21 1.49 -11.98
CA TRP A 144 11.56 1.99 -11.79
C TRP A 144 11.67 2.96 -10.61
N ALA A 145 10.81 3.98 -10.61
CA ALA A 145 10.80 5.05 -9.62
C ALA A 145 9.38 5.55 -9.36
N ASP A 146 9.16 6.25 -8.27
CA ASP A 146 7.92 6.98 -8.02
C ASP A 146 7.73 8.11 -9.05
N ILE A 147 6.47 8.46 -9.32
CA ILE A 147 6.12 9.50 -10.30
C ILE A 147 6.84 10.82 -10.01
N GLU A 148 7.09 11.09 -8.74
CA GLU A 148 7.67 12.33 -8.24
C GLU A 148 9.19 12.28 -8.06
N GLN A 149 9.79 11.12 -8.19
CA GLN A 149 11.24 10.99 -8.15
C GLN A 149 11.83 11.52 -9.46
N THR A 150 12.69 12.53 -9.33
CA THR A 150 13.38 13.18 -10.45
C THR A 150 14.62 12.44 -10.93
N GLY A 151 14.84 11.23 -10.45
CA GLY A 151 15.96 10.38 -10.86
C GLY A 151 15.84 9.95 -12.33
N GLU A 152 16.98 9.61 -12.93
CA GLU A 152 17.02 9.05 -14.28
C GLU A 152 16.16 7.80 -14.36
N THR A 153 15.27 7.74 -15.36
CA THR A 153 14.65 6.48 -15.74
C THR A 153 15.72 5.61 -16.37
N ILE A 154 15.78 4.33 -16.01
CA ILE A 154 16.60 3.40 -16.78
C ILE A 154 15.91 3.14 -18.13
N PRO A 155 16.51 3.59 -19.23
CA PRO A 155 16.05 3.18 -20.54
C PRO A 155 16.52 1.75 -20.82
N ASP A 156 15.69 0.99 -21.50
CA ASP A 156 16.04 -0.27 -22.17
C ASP A 156 16.74 -1.33 -21.29
N THR A 157 16.40 -1.41 -20.00
CA THR A 157 16.94 -2.44 -19.11
C THR A 157 15.88 -2.96 -18.15
N ILE A 158 16.08 -4.21 -17.69
CA ILE A 158 15.38 -4.80 -16.54
C ILE A 158 16.41 -4.92 -15.41
N GLU A 159 16.19 -4.17 -14.33
CA GLU A 159 17.08 -4.24 -13.17
C GLU A 159 16.71 -5.42 -12.28
N LEU A 160 17.72 -6.19 -11.89
CA LEU A 160 17.57 -7.31 -10.96
C LEU A 160 17.73 -6.79 -9.52
N THR A 161 16.75 -7.02 -8.68
CA THR A 161 16.81 -6.69 -7.25
C THR A 161 17.24 -7.93 -6.47
N GLN A 162 18.45 -7.90 -5.93
CA GLN A 162 18.93 -8.96 -5.04
C GLN A 162 18.28 -8.81 -3.66
N ASN A 163 17.83 -9.94 -3.09
CA ASN A 163 17.29 -10.04 -1.73
C ASN A 163 16.28 -8.94 -1.37
N PRO A 164 15.14 -8.87 -2.07
CA PRO A 164 14.13 -7.85 -1.76
C PRO A 164 13.59 -8.05 -0.33
N HIS A 165 13.63 -7.03 0.50
CA HIS A 165 13.13 -7.04 1.89
C HIS A 165 11.64 -7.39 2.00
N HIS A 166 10.87 -7.18 0.93
CA HIS A 166 9.42 -7.39 0.89
C HIS A 166 8.97 -8.77 1.39
N GLY A 167 9.80 -9.82 1.16
CA GLY A 167 9.49 -11.16 1.65
C GLY A 167 9.53 -11.25 3.18
N GLU A 168 10.54 -10.65 3.80
CA GLU A 168 10.69 -10.63 5.26
C GLU A 168 9.60 -9.74 5.90
N ASP A 169 9.27 -8.61 5.26
CA ASP A 169 8.17 -7.75 5.70
C ASP A 169 6.84 -8.52 5.72
N VAL A 170 6.52 -9.28 4.67
CA VAL A 170 5.30 -10.10 4.62
C VAL A 170 5.35 -11.25 5.64
N LYS A 171 6.51 -11.87 5.87
CA LYS A 171 6.66 -12.86 6.93
C LYS A 171 6.43 -12.30 8.33
N SER A 172 6.63 -10.99 8.54
CA SER A 172 6.26 -10.36 9.81
C SER A 172 4.76 -10.41 10.10
N TYR A 173 3.91 -10.46 9.06
CA TYR A 173 2.47 -10.63 9.20
C TYR A 173 2.06 -12.04 9.60
N PHE A 174 2.66 -13.05 8.97
CA PHE A 174 2.21 -14.44 9.01
C PHE A 174 3.11 -15.37 9.85
N GLY A 175 4.23 -14.86 10.33
CA GLY A 175 5.27 -15.61 11.03
C GLY A 175 6.48 -15.94 10.16
N LYS A 176 7.65 -16.01 10.79
CA LYS A 176 8.95 -16.23 10.12
C LYS A 176 9.02 -17.54 9.31
N ASN A 177 8.23 -18.54 9.71
CA ASN A 177 8.19 -19.85 9.06
C ASN A 177 7.24 -19.92 7.86
N THR A 178 6.59 -18.80 7.48
CA THR A 178 5.72 -18.76 6.31
C THR A 178 6.49 -19.20 5.07
N PRO A 179 6.01 -20.20 4.32
CA PRO A 179 6.72 -20.74 3.17
C PRO A 179 6.57 -19.80 1.96
N LEU A 180 7.18 -18.63 2.07
CA LEU A 180 7.14 -17.56 1.09
C LEU A 180 8.53 -17.28 0.54
N PHE A 181 8.63 -17.28 -0.80
CA PHE A 181 9.81 -16.84 -1.55
C PHE A 181 9.44 -15.65 -2.43
N VAL A 182 10.21 -14.55 -2.31
CA VAL A 182 9.97 -13.32 -3.09
C VAL A 182 11.21 -12.96 -3.87
N ARG A 183 11.02 -12.65 -5.15
CA ARG A 183 12.04 -12.06 -6.03
C ARG A 183 11.47 -10.78 -6.64
N ALA A 184 12.34 -9.88 -7.07
CA ALA A 184 11.92 -8.62 -7.65
C ALA A 184 12.78 -8.21 -8.84
N ILE A 185 12.13 -7.60 -9.81
CA ILE A 185 12.76 -6.89 -10.92
C ILE A 185 12.17 -5.49 -11.02
N LYS A 186 12.94 -4.55 -11.59
CA LYS A 186 12.40 -3.23 -11.95
C LYS A 186 12.36 -3.10 -13.47
N VAL A 187 11.29 -2.52 -13.96
CA VAL A 187 11.06 -2.27 -15.39
C VAL A 187 10.93 -0.78 -15.68
N PRO A 188 11.17 -0.30 -16.91
CA PRO A 188 11.12 1.11 -17.29
C PRO A 188 9.69 1.68 -17.29
N THR A 189 9.00 1.64 -16.15
CA THR A 189 7.70 2.27 -15.93
C THR A 189 7.70 3.04 -14.62
N ARG A 190 6.88 4.08 -14.52
CA ARG A 190 6.72 4.88 -13.31
C ARG A 190 5.42 4.59 -12.57
N GLN A 191 4.56 3.76 -13.13
CA GLN A 191 3.21 3.56 -12.59
C GLN A 191 2.86 2.09 -12.53
N MET A 192 2.25 1.72 -11.42
CA MET A 192 1.76 0.40 -11.07
C MET A 192 2.86 -0.67 -10.89
N HIS A 193 2.54 -1.64 -10.10
CA HIS A 193 3.26 -2.88 -9.96
C HIS A 193 2.47 -4.02 -10.60
N LEU A 194 3.16 -5.04 -11.08
CA LEU A 194 2.56 -6.32 -11.45
C LEU A 194 3.20 -7.40 -10.59
N HIS A 195 2.38 -8.23 -9.98
CA HIS A 195 2.82 -9.36 -9.19
C HIS A 195 2.43 -10.67 -9.90
N ILE A 196 3.36 -11.60 -9.97
CA ILE A 196 3.14 -12.96 -10.45
C ILE A 196 3.33 -13.87 -9.25
N MET A 197 2.29 -14.57 -8.85
CA MET A 197 2.28 -15.44 -7.68
C MET A 197 1.95 -16.86 -8.09
N ASP A 198 2.84 -17.79 -7.79
CA ASP A 198 2.59 -19.23 -7.87
C ASP A 198 2.28 -19.75 -6.47
N VAL A 199 1.08 -20.28 -6.29
CA VAL A 199 0.63 -20.94 -5.06
C VAL A 199 0.70 -22.43 -5.26
N ARG A 200 1.64 -23.10 -4.59
CA ARG A 200 1.82 -24.55 -4.65
C ARG A 200 1.07 -25.23 -3.52
N PHE A 201 0.42 -26.33 -3.83
CA PHE A 201 -0.39 -27.09 -2.91
C PHE A 201 0.22 -28.47 -2.58
N ASN A 202 -0.14 -29.01 -1.44
CA ASN A 202 0.12 -30.39 -1.09
C ASN A 202 -1.00 -31.27 -1.71
N GLY A 203 -0.73 -31.86 -2.85
CA GLY A 203 -1.72 -32.60 -3.65
C GLY A 203 -2.37 -31.74 -4.72
N ASN A 204 -3.64 -31.95 -5.01
CA ASN A 204 -4.33 -31.24 -6.07
C ASN A 204 -4.57 -29.77 -5.72
N ALA A 205 -4.22 -28.86 -6.61
CA ALA A 205 -4.61 -27.47 -6.51
C ALA A 205 -6.13 -27.29 -6.71
N PRO A 206 -6.77 -26.26 -6.08
CA PRO A 206 -8.15 -25.90 -6.34
C PRO A 206 -8.37 -25.54 -7.82
N SER A 207 -9.62 -25.38 -8.22
CA SER A 207 -9.94 -24.86 -9.55
C SER A 207 -9.67 -23.35 -9.64
N VAL A 208 -9.56 -22.85 -10.86
CA VAL A 208 -9.44 -21.39 -11.11
C VAL A 208 -10.71 -20.67 -10.64
N ASP A 209 -11.87 -21.29 -10.79
CA ASP A 209 -13.14 -20.73 -10.36
C ASP A 209 -13.21 -20.60 -8.82
N ASP A 210 -12.72 -21.61 -8.07
CA ASP A 210 -12.61 -21.51 -6.60
C ASP A 210 -11.75 -20.31 -6.17
N ILE A 211 -10.66 -20.04 -6.89
CA ILE A 211 -9.79 -18.88 -6.63
C ILE A 211 -10.53 -17.56 -6.91
N HIS A 212 -11.23 -17.47 -8.04
CA HIS A 212 -11.99 -16.26 -8.38
C HIS A 212 -13.13 -16.01 -7.37
N ASP A 213 -13.81 -17.05 -6.92
CA ASP A 213 -14.89 -16.94 -5.94
C ASP A 213 -14.41 -16.41 -4.59
N ILE A 214 -13.20 -16.80 -4.15
CA ILE A 214 -12.57 -16.24 -2.95
C ILE A 214 -12.44 -14.73 -3.06
N PHE A 215 -11.94 -14.21 -4.19
CA PHE A 215 -11.67 -12.79 -4.36
C PHE A 215 -12.90 -11.95 -4.73
N LYS A 216 -13.97 -12.56 -5.20
CA LYS A 216 -15.18 -11.87 -5.68
C LYS A 216 -15.75 -10.89 -4.66
N ASN A 217 -15.78 -11.29 -3.40
CA ASN A 217 -16.37 -10.51 -2.31
C ASN A 217 -15.31 -9.82 -1.43
N GLU A 218 -14.04 -9.94 -1.80
CA GLU A 218 -12.97 -9.33 -1.01
C GLU A 218 -12.94 -7.82 -1.16
N TYR A 219 -12.82 -7.15 -0.02
CA TYR A 219 -12.68 -5.70 0.05
C TYR A 219 -11.41 -5.23 -0.69
N GLY A 220 -11.57 -4.23 -1.55
CA GLY A 220 -10.44 -3.61 -2.24
C GLY A 220 -9.76 -4.50 -3.30
N ILE A 221 -10.47 -5.52 -3.82
CA ILE A 221 -10.00 -6.38 -4.91
C ILE A 221 -11.03 -6.38 -6.03
N ALA A 222 -10.59 -6.13 -7.28
CA ALA A 222 -11.40 -6.24 -8.49
C ALA A 222 -10.84 -7.34 -9.39
N THR A 223 -11.72 -8.11 -10.04
CA THR A 223 -11.36 -9.20 -10.95
C THR A 223 -11.62 -8.78 -12.39
N LEU A 224 -10.56 -8.68 -13.20
CA LEU A 224 -10.58 -8.10 -14.54
C LEU A 224 -10.19 -9.17 -15.59
N TRP A 225 -10.99 -9.29 -16.67
CA TRP A 225 -10.83 -10.34 -17.67
C TRP A 225 -10.15 -9.87 -18.96
N SER A 226 -10.40 -8.64 -19.40
CA SER A 226 -10.00 -8.19 -20.75
C SER A 226 -8.91 -7.11 -20.74
N VAL A 227 -8.13 -7.01 -19.66
CA VAL A 227 -7.00 -6.08 -19.53
C VAL A 227 -5.79 -6.59 -20.31
N LYS A 228 -5.17 -5.75 -21.13
CA LYS A 228 -3.95 -6.06 -21.89
C LYS A 228 -2.67 -5.58 -21.17
N GLY A 229 -2.79 -4.57 -20.33
CA GLY A 229 -1.68 -4.02 -19.56
C GLY A 229 -2.16 -3.06 -18.49
N THR A 230 -1.30 -2.77 -17.52
CA THR A 230 -1.62 -1.89 -16.38
C THR A 230 -2.05 -0.47 -16.80
N LYS A 231 -1.58 -0.01 -17.98
CA LYS A 231 -1.99 1.27 -18.55
C LYS A 231 -3.50 1.35 -18.83
N ASP A 232 -4.11 0.24 -19.29
CA ASP A 232 -5.57 0.23 -19.59
C ASP A 232 -6.40 0.59 -18.35
N ILE A 233 -5.97 0.12 -17.18
CA ILE A 233 -6.64 0.39 -15.90
C ILE A 233 -6.52 1.87 -15.55
N ARG A 234 -5.33 2.44 -15.71
CA ARG A 234 -5.09 3.86 -15.43
C ARG A 234 -5.80 4.77 -16.41
N ASP A 235 -5.79 4.46 -17.70
CA ASP A 235 -6.54 5.21 -18.71
C ASP A 235 -8.05 5.19 -18.42
N PHE A 236 -8.55 4.06 -17.93
CA PHE A 236 -9.95 3.95 -17.52
C PHE A 236 -10.25 4.81 -16.28
N ALA A 237 -9.39 4.76 -15.26
CA ALA A 237 -9.52 5.58 -14.07
C ALA A 237 -9.43 7.09 -14.39
N GLU A 238 -8.54 7.48 -15.30
CA GLU A 238 -8.43 8.84 -15.80
C GLU A 238 -9.70 9.28 -16.54
N LYS A 239 -10.21 8.44 -17.44
CA LYS A 239 -11.45 8.69 -18.20
C LYS A 239 -12.65 8.92 -17.29
N LEU A 240 -12.72 8.22 -16.16
CA LEU A 240 -13.77 8.38 -15.15
C LEU A 240 -13.44 9.46 -14.11
N ASN A 241 -12.35 10.18 -14.30
CA ASN A 241 -11.92 11.25 -13.41
C ASN A 241 -11.75 10.81 -11.95
N PHE A 242 -11.26 9.58 -11.73
CA PHE A 242 -10.91 9.11 -10.39
C PHE A 242 -9.73 9.91 -9.84
N SER A 243 -9.77 10.21 -8.55
CA SER A 243 -8.72 10.96 -7.87
C SER A 243 -7.35 10.29 -8.09
N PHE A 244 -6.37 11.07 -8.51
CA PHE A 244 -5.01 10.61 -8.84
C PHE A 244 -4.94 9.56 -9.95
N LYS A 245 -6.01 9.40 -10.75
CA LYS A 245 -6.13 8.36 -11.79
C LYS A 245 -5.98 6.95 -11.20
N ASP A 246 -6.51 6.75 -10.00
CA ASP A 246 -6.32 5.55 -9.21
C ASP A 246 -7.64 4.93 -8.78
N THR A 247 -7.63 3.63 -8.70
CA THR A 247 -8.77 2.82 -8.28
C THR A 247 -8.80 2.53 -6.79
N ASN A 248 -7.67 2.65 -6.09
CA ASN A 248 -7.45 2.28 -4.69
C ASN A 248 -7.65 0.77 -4.41
N MET A 249 -7.43 -0.08 -5.41
CA MET A 249 -7.69 -1.52 -5.35
C MET A 249 -6.55 -2.35 -5.91
N ILE A 250 -6.58 -3.63 -5.58
CA ILE A 250 -5.84 -4.67 -6.30
C ILE A 250 -6.68 -5.13 -7.49
N HIS A 251 -6.04 -5.39 -8.61
CA HIS A 251 -6.66 -5.88 -9.83
C HIS A 251 -6.14 -7.28 -10.14
N ILE A 252 -6.97 -8.31 -9.96
CA ILE A 252 -6.66 -9.67 -10.39
C ILE A 252 -6.89 -9.74 -11.90
N HIS A 253 -5.87 -10.20 -12.64
CA HIS A 253 -5.95 -10.44 -14.06
C HIS A 253 -6.48 -11.86 -14.29
N ALA A 254 -7.81 -11.99 -14.35
CA ALA A 254 -8.50 -13.28 -14.32
C ALA A 254 -8.14 -14.19 -15.50
N ASN A 255 -7.93 -13.62 -16.69
CA ASN A 255 -7.49 -14.37 -17.88
C ASN A 255 -6.04 -14.88 -17.79
N MET A 256 -5.28 -14.41 -16.79
CA MET A 256 -3.91 -14.86 -16.49
C MET A 256 -3.84 -15.76 -15.26
N THR A 257 -4.98 -16.03 -14.62
CA THR A 257 -5.07 -17.02 -13.55
C THR A 257 -5.22 -18.39 -14.16
N GLN A 258 -4.31 -19.30 -13.80
CA GLN A 258 -4.29 -20.65 -14.41
C GLN A 258 -3.87 -21.71 -13.42
N LYS A 259 -4.37 -22.92 -13.63
CA LYS A 259 -3.97 -24.11 -12.88
C LYS A 259 -2.98 -24.93 -13.70
N ILE A 260 -1.85 -25.26 -13.08
CA ILE A 260 -0.83 -26.16 -13.66
C ILE A 260 -0.47 -27.17 -12.58
N ASP A 261 -0.93 -28.41 -12.74
CA ASP A 261 -0.73 -29.50 -11.78
C ASP A 261 -1.14 -29.14 -10.34
N ASP A 262 -0.17 -29.10 -9.42
CA ASP A 262 -0.35 -28.75 -8.02
C ASP A 262 -0.29 -27.24 -7.74
N THR A 263 -0.23 -26.42 -8.79
CA THR A 263 0.06 -24.98 -8.69
C THR A 263 -1.06 -24.15 -9.29
N ILE A 264 -1.45 -23.10 -8.59
CA ILE A 264 -2.25 -21.98 -9.13
C ILE A 264 -1.33 -20.79 -9.33
N GLN A 265 -1.27 -20.30 -10.57
CA GLN A 265 -0.64 -19.02 -10.89
C GLN A 265 -1.69 -17.91 -10.90
N ILE A 266 -1.42 -16.82 -10.16
CA ILE A 266 -2.25 -15.62 -10.09
C ILE A 266 -1.41 -14.43 -10.51
N MET A 267 -1.91 -13.63 -11.46
CA MET A 267 -1.34 -12.31 -11.75
C MET A 267 -2.25 -11.22 -11.21
N TYR A 268 -1.68 -10.25 -10.53
CA TYR A 268 -2.42 -9.10 -10.04
C TYR A 268 -1.56 -7.84 -10.10
N SER A 269 -2.21 -6.69 -10.15
CA SER A 269 -1.54 -5.39 -10.17
C SER A 269 -2.15 -4.43 -9.15
N ASP A 270 -1.37 -3.47 -8.73
CA ASP A 270 -1.80 -2.37 -7.88
C ASP A 270 -1.08 -1.06 -8.25
N ASP A 271 -1.67 0.07 -7.88
CA ASP A 271 -0.99 1.36 -7.96
C ASP A 271 -0.21 1.63 -6.67
N GLN A 272 1.04 2.05 -6.82
CA GLN A 272 1.96 2.22 -5.69
C GLN A 272 1.52 3.28 -4.68
N THR A 273 0.78 4.29 -5.12
CA THR A 273 0.29 5.37 -4.24
C THR A 273 -1.12 5.09 -3.77
N GLY A 274 -1.96 4.59 -4.66
CA GLY A 274 -3.37 4.40 -4.39
C GLY A 274 -3.71 3.27 -3.45
N ILE A 275 -2.97 2.17 -3.51
CA ILE A 275 -3.26 0.99 -2.67
C ILE A 275 -3.07 1.24 -1.18
N VAL A 276 -2.14 2.12 -0.81
CA VAL A 276 -1.82 2.41 0.59
C VAL A 276 -2.75 3.45 1.23
N ILE A 277 -3.48 4.23 0.44
CA ILE A 277 -4.37 5.28 0.97
C ILE A 277 -5.54 4.69 1.78
N PRO A 278 -6.30 3.69 1.29
CA PRO A 278 -7.31 3.02 2.10
C PRO A 278 -6.73 2.33 3.34
N GLU A 279 -5.51 1.79 3.25
CA GLU A 279 -4.81 1.19 4.40
C GLU A 279 -4.54 2.20 5.50
N ASN A 280 -4.03 3.39 5.15
CA ASN A 280 -3.84 4.47 6.11
C ASN A 280 -5.15 4.89 6.78
N HIS A 281 -6.24 4.96 6.01
CA HIS A 281 -7.54 5.29 6.56
C HIS A 281 -8.07 4.19 7.48
N MET A 282 -7.90 2.91 7.13
CA MET A 282 -8.22 1.78 8.00
C MET A 282 -7.42 1.84 9.29
N LEU A 283 -6.12 2.11 9.19
CA LEU A 283 -5.23 2.22 10.35
C LEU A 283 -5.62 3.40 11.26
N LEU A 284 -5.95 4.56 10.67
CA LEU A 284 -6.47 5.71 11.40
C LEU A 284 -7.77 5.34 12.16
N GLN A 285 -8.69 4.59 11.53
CA GLN A 285 -9.92 4.13 12.18
C GLN A 285 -9.64 3.21 13.38
N ALA A 286 -8.61 2.36 13.29
CA ALA A 286 -8.20 1.49 14.38
C ALA A 286 -7.55 2.27 15.52
N MET A 287 -6.57 3.15 15.21
CA MET A 287 -5.76 3.83 16.21
C MET A 287 -6.48 4.97 16.93
N LEU A 288 -7.24 5.78 16.18
CA LEU A 288 -7.87 7.00 16.72
C LEU A 288 -9.29 6.77 17.20
N PHE A 289 -10.03 5.86 16.56
CA PHE A 289 -11.45 5.64 16.84
C PHE A 289 -11.77 4.24 17.38
N GLU A 290 -10.79 3.36 17.49
CA GLU A 290 -10.92 1.98 18.00
C GLU A 290 -12.09 1.21 17.37
N LYS A 291 -12.38 1.48 16.08
CA LYS A 291 -13.47 0.83 15.35
C LYS A 291 -13.17 -0.64 15.07
N SER A 292 -14.22 -1.47 15.00
CA SER A 292 -14.09 -2.82 14.46
C SER A 292 -13.65 -2.80 13.00
N TYR A 293 -13.06 -3.90 12.53
CA TYR A 293 -12.65 -4.05 11.13
C TYR A 293 -13.79 -3.74 10.16
N GLU A 294 -14.98 -4.33 10.40
CA GLU A 294 -16.15 -4.15 9.54
C GLU A 294 -16.63 -2.70 9.50
N GLY A 295 -16.63 -2.04 10.66
CA GLY A 295 -16.99 -0.62 10.77
C GLY A 295 -16.03 0.30 10.01
N ALA A 296 -14.72 0.03 10.15
CA ALA A 296 -13.68 0.76 9.46
C ALA A 296 -13.69 0.50 7.94
N ALA A 297 -13.85 -0.76 7.52
CA ALA A 297 -13.94 -1.15 6.13
C ALA A 297 -15.13 -0.48 5.43
N LYS A 298 -16.31 -0.52 6.04
CA LYS A 298 -17.51 0.15 5.51
C LYS A 298 -17.32 1.66 5.37
N HIS A 299 -16.68 2.29 6.36
CA HIS A 299 -16.40 3.74 6.30
C HIS A 299 -15.39 4.07 5.21
N THR A 300 -14.32 3.30 5.10
CA THR A 300 -13.28 3.45 4.08
C THR A 300 -13.84 3.23 2.67
N GLU A 301 -14.64 2.18 2.51
CA GLU A 301 -15.32 1.87 1.24
C GLU A 301 -16.19 3.03 0.76
N LYS A 302 -17.00 3.59 1.66
CA LYS A 302 -17.84 4.75 1.36
C LYS A 302 -17.02 5.99 1.01
N LEU A 303 -15.95 6.29 1.78
CA LEU A 303 -15.11 7.47 1.59
C LEU A 303 -14.43 7.48 0.23
N PHE A 304 -13.93 6.34 -0.22
CA PHE A 304 -13.22 6.19 -1.49
C PHE A 304 -14.11 5.69 -2.64
N ASN A 305 -15.42 5.49 -2.39
CA ASN A 305 -16.39 4.99 -3.37
C ASN A 305 -15.92 3.66 -4.03
N MET A 306 -15.36 2.75 -3.24
CA MET A 306 -14.65 1.58 -3.77
C MET A 306 -15.58 0.56 -4.43
N SER A 307 -16.79 0.34 -3.91
CA SER A 307 -17.77 -0.57 -4.52
C SER A 307 -18.16 -0.13 -5.91
N GLU A 308 -18.43 1.16 -6.11
CA GLU A 308 -18.79 1.67 -7.44
C GLU A 308 -17.60 1.61 -8.40
N LYS A 309 -16.40 1.97 -7.95
CA LYS A 309 -15.17 1.80 -8.73
C LYS A 309 -14.97 0.36 -9.17
N LYS A 310 -15.14 -0.60 -8.24
CA LYS A 310 -15.05 -2.03 -8.52
C LYS A 310 -16.05 -2.45 -9.59
N ARG A 311 -17.33 -2.10 -9.40
CA ARG A 311 -18.39 -2.40 -10.35
C ARG A 311 -18.09 -1.87 -11.76
N LEU A 312 -17.62 -0.62 -11.87
CA LEU A 312 -17.28 0.01 -13.15
C LEU A 312 -16.09 -0.68 -13.82
N LEU A 313 -15.06 -1.03 -13.05
CA LEU A 313 -13.88 -1.76 -13.54
C LEU A 313 -14.25 -3.14 -14.05
N GLU A 314 -14.95 -3.94 -13.25
CA GLU A 314 -15.33 -5.30 -13.60
C GLU A 314 -16.29 -5.33 -14.79
N SER A 315 -17.19 -4.34 -14.91
CA SER A 315 -18.07 -4.19 -16.08
C SER A 315 -17.29 -3.82 -17.35
N ASN A 316 -16.34 -2.86 -17.26
CA ASN A 316 -15.57 -2.44 -18.43
C ASN A 316 -14.60 -3.53 -18.93
N PHE A 317 -14.02 -4.28 -18.00
CA PHE A 317 -13.07 -5.34 -18.27
C PHE A 317 -13.66 -6.74 -18.07
N ALA A 318 -14.94 -6.91 -18.36
CA ALA A 318 -15.64 -8.20 -18.28
C ALA A 318 -15.08 -9.24 -19.26
N LYS A 319 -15.40 -10.50 -19.01
CA LYS A 319 -15.16 -11.62 -19.93
C LYS A 319 -15.96 -11.34 -21.22
N LYS A 320 -15.25 -11.31 -22.34
CA LYS A 320 -15.86 -11.17 -23.68
C LYS A 320 -16.34 -12.51 -24.19
#